data_5bd51e04c717a2d2efee1a94da65dc53
#
_entry.id   5bd51e04c717a2d2efee1a94da65dc53
#
_cell.length_a   1.000
_cell.length_b   1.000
_cell.length_c   1.000
_cell.angle_alpha   90.00
_cell.angle_beta   90.00
_cell.angle_gamma   90.00
#
_symmetry.space_group_name_H-M   'P 1'
#
loop_
_entity.id
_entity.type
_entity.pdbx_description
1 polymer ?
#
loop_
_entity_poly.entity_id
_entity_poly.type
_entity_poly.pdbx_seq_one_letter_code
_entity_poly.pdbx_strand_id
1 'polypeptide(L)'
;GVPVVPLPINRSEPVGEGDVVYQEMEIDTDLRGVVLDTRQIIGKIAVRNLIANEPLRQSDLKAPQLISRGQSVNITSRAGGLIVTMKGKALANARAGDRLWVQNQSSNKRVEGEVTPEGEVLIQ
;
A
#
# COMPACT_ATOMS: atom_id res chain seq x y z
N GLY A 1 16.74 11.05 13.95
CA GLY A 1 16.90 9.62 13.88
C GLY A 1 16.42 9.01 12.58
N VAL A 2 16.91 7.86 12.28
CA VAL A 2 16.54 7.11 11.07
C VAL A 2 15.78 5.86 11.49
N PRO A 3 14.62 5.55 10.88
CA PRO A 3 13.90 4.32 11.19
C PRO A 3 14.64 3.10 10.64
N VAL A 4 14.80 2.10 11.51
CA VAL A 4 15.46 0.83 11.16
C VAL A 4 14.69 -0.31 11.81
N VAL A 5 14.91 -1.52 11.32
CA VAL A 5 14.42 -2.72 12.00
C VAL A 5 15.54 -3.24 12.89
N PRO A 6 15.32 -3.39 14.22
CA PRO A 6 16.38 -3.87 15.10
C PRO A 6 16.66 -5.37 14.95
N LEU A 7 15.71 -6.13 14.40
CA LEU A 7 15.85 -7.54 14.08
C LEU A 7 15.59 -7.76 12.60
N PRO A 8 16.28 -8.69 11.95
CA PRO A 8 16.07 -8.96 10.53
C PRO A 8 14.63 -9.34 10.22
N ILE A 9 14.16 -8.90 9.04
CA ILE A 9 12.84 -9.28 8.52
C ILE A 9 13.06 -9.98 7.19
N ASN A 10 12.44 -11.12 7.02
CA ASN A 10 12.60 -11.92 5.82
C ASN A 10 11.76 -11.37 4.68
N ARG A 11 12.23 -11.63 3.46
CA ARG A 11 11.48 -11.32 2.25
C ARG A 11 10.04 -11.82 2.36
N SER A 12 9.10 -11.01 1.91
CA SER A 12 7.66 -11.28 1.90
C SER A 12 6.98 -11.17 3.27
N GLU A 13 7.72 -10.90 4.34
CA GLU A 13 7.11 -10.67 5.63
C GLU A 13 6.64 -9.22 5.78
N PRO A 14 5.53 -9.00 6.49
CA PRO A 14 5.08 -7.64 6.79
C PRO A 14 5.94 -6.99 7.86
N VAL A 15 6.06 -5.67 7.78
CA VAL A 15 6.71 -4.88 8.83
C VAL A 15 5.62 -4.28 9.72
N GLY A 16 5.61 -4.67 10.98
CA GLY A 16 4.64 -4.17 11.95
C GLY A 16 5.15 -2.98 12.75
N GLU A 17 4.26 -2.38 13.52
CA GLU A 17 4.59 -1.21 14.35
C GLU A 17 5.68 -1.52 15.36
N GLY A 18 5.67 -2.72 15.95
CA GLY A 18 6.67 -3.14 16.92
C GLY A 18 8.01 -3.54 16.32
N ASP A 19 8.13 -3.57 14.99
CA ASP A 19 9.34 -4.03 14.31
C ASP A 19 10.29 -2.90 13.93
N VAL A 20 9.93 -1.64 14.21
CA VAL A 20 10.68 -0.47 13.74
C VAL A 20 11.02 0.43 14.92
N VAL A 21 12.27 0.88 14.95
CA VAL A 21 12.72 1.88 15.94
C VAL A 21 13.50 2.98 15.23
N TYR A 22 13.56 4.17 15.82
CA TYR A 22 14.44 5.23 15.35
C TYR A 22 15.81 5.06 15.98
N GLN A 23 16.84 5.20 15.18
CA GLN A 23 18.21 5.08 15.62
C GLN A 23 19.01 6.26 15.09
N GLU A 24 19.84 6.87 15.95
CA GLU A 24 20.77 7.89 15.53
C GLU A 24 21.93 7.23 14.77
N MET A 25 22.20 7.76 13.59
CA MET A 25 23.33 7.28 12.80
C MET A 25 23.79 8.36 11.83
N GLU A 26 25.07 8.29 11.49
CA GLU A 26 25.62 9.07 10.39
C GLU A 26 25.40 8.32 9.10
N ILE A 27 24.83 9.01 8.12
CA ILE A 27 24.60 8.43 6.81
C ILE A 27 25.58 9.11 5.84
N ASP A 28 26.61 8.39 5.47
CA ASP A 28 27.67 8.89 4.58
C ASP A 28 27.32 8.69 3.11
N THR A 29 26.18 8.09 2.84
CA THR A 29 25.79 7.71 1.50
C THR A 29 24.63 8.59 1.01
N ASP A 30 24.28 8.37 -0.25
CA ASP A 30 23.16 9.04 -0.88
C ASP A 30 21.86 8.75 -0.13
N LEU A 31 21.17 9.82 0.29
CA LEU A 31 19.90 9.72 1.02
C LEU A 31 18.70 9.54 0.08
N ARG A 32 18.89 9.56 -1.24
CA ARG A 32 17.78 9.40 -2.17
C ARG A 32 17.13 8.02 -1.98
N GLY A 33 15.82 8.03 -1.82
CA GLY A 33 15.05 6.81 -1.60
C GLY A 33 15.13 6.25 -0.20
N VAL A 34 15.90 6.84 0.72
CA VAL A 34 15.93 6.41 2.12
C VAL A 34 14.63 6.84 2.80
N VAL A 35 14.00 5.92 3.51
CA VAL A 35 12.77 6.19 4.24
C VAL A 35 13.11 6.81 5.58
N LEU A 36 12.52 7.97 5.87
CA LEU A 36 12.78 8.71 7.12
C LEU A 36 11.57 8.77 8.05
N ASP A 37 10.43 8.23 7.64
CA ASP A 37 9.19 8.26 8.41
C ASP A 37 8.66 6.84 8.57
N THR A 38 8.42 6.42 9.82
CA THR A 38 7.89 5.08 10.13
C THR A 38 6.55 4.81 9.48
N ARG A 39 5.75 5.85 9.18
CA ARG A 39 4.47 5.68 8.50
C ARG A 39 4.63 5.13 7.08
N GLN A 40 5.79 5.29 6.48
CA GLN A 40 6.11 4.76 5.15
C GLN A 40 6.62 3.32 5.21
N ILE A 41 6.82 2.77 6.40
CA ILE A 41 7.37 1.43 6.61
C ILE A 41 6.31 0.50 7.18
N ILE A 42 5.59 0.96 8.20
CA ILE A 42 4.61 0.14 8.92
C ILE A 42 3.48 -0.28 7.99
N GLY A 43 3.17 -1.57 8.00
CA GLY A 43 2.15 -2.15 7.13
C GLY A 43 2.65 -2.53 5.74
N LYS A 44 3.89 -2.23 5.40
CA LYS A 44 4.48 -2.62 4.12
C LYS A 44 5.02 -4.04 4.18
N ILE A 45 5.29 -4.59 3.01
CA ILE A 45 5.85 -5.94 2.86
C ILE A 45 7.29 -5.79 2.37
N ALA A 46 8.20 -6.54 2.97
CA ALA A 46 9.59 -6.56 2.54
C ALA A 46 9.72 -7.25 1.18
N VAL A 47 10.40 -6.61 0.22
CA VAL A 47 10.67 -7.21 -1.10
C VAL A 47 11.99 -7.97 -1.13
N ARG A 48 12.80 -7.82 -0.09
CA ARG A 48 14.04 -8.56 0.13
C ARG A 48 14.22 -8.78 1.63
N ASN A 49 15.21 -9.56 2.03
CA ASN A 49 15.55 -9.68 3.44
C ASN A 49 16.10 -8.34 3.93
N LEU A 50 15.49 -7.81 4.99
CA LEU A 50 15.92 -6.56 5.61
C LEU A 50 16.97 -6.85 6.67
N ILE A 51 18.05 -6.09 6.63
CA ILE A 51 19.19 -6.26 7.53
C ILE A 51 18.97 -5.39 8.77
N ALA A 52 19.23 -5.95 9.94
CA ALA A 52 19.07 -5.24 11.20
C ALA A 52 19.94 -3.98 11.24
N ASN A 53 19.36 -2.89 11.77
CA ASN A 53 20.05 -1.63 12.05
C ASN A 53 20.61 -0.91 10.81
N GLU A 54 20.06 -1.19 9.63
CA GLU A 54 20.41 -0.46 8.41
C GLU A 54 19.26 0.41 7.95
N PRO A 55 19.55 1.58 7.33
CA PRO A 55 18.51 2.41 6.74
C PRO A 55 17.73 1.65 5.67
N LEU A 56 16.42 1.86 5.63
CA LEU A 56 15.54 1.24 4.65
C LEU A 56 15.33 2.19 3.48
N ARG A 57 15.22 1.62 2.28
CA ARG A 57 14.89 2.36 1.07
C ARG A 57 13.47 2.05 0.63
N GLN A 58 12.85 2.98 -0.08
CA GLN A 58 11.51 2.77 -0.61
C GLN A 58 11.44 1.52 -1.49
N SER A 59 12.53 1.23 -2.22
CA SER A 59 12.60 0.05 -3.07
C SER A 59 12.65 -1.27 -2.30
N ASP A 60 12.88 -1.23 -0.98
CA ASP A 60 12.89 -2.42 -0.13
C ASP A 60 11.50 -2.86 0.31
N LEU A 61 10.49 -2.03 0.05
CA LEU A 61 9.16 -2.19 0.60
C LEU A 61 8.11 -2.09 -0.51
N LYS A 62 7.00 -2.78 -0.32
CA LYS A 62 5.83 -2.66 -1.20
C LYS A 62 4.56 -2.64 -0.37
N ALA A 63 3.51 -1.99 -0.89
CA ALA A 63 2.21 -2.01 -0.26
C ALA A 63 1.61 -3.43 -0.32
N PRO A 64 0.85 -3.87 0.70
CA PRO A 64 0.19 -5.16 0.64
C PRO A 64 -0.94 -5.14 -0.39
N GLN A 65 -1.22 -6.31 -0.97
CA GLN A 65 -2.37 -6.46 -1.84
C GLN A 65 -3.64 -6.38 -1.00
N LEU A 66 -4.55 -5.48 -1.38
CA LEU A 66 -5.84 -5.30 -0.70
C LEU A 66 -6.98 -5.96 -1.43
N ILE A 67 -6.89 -6.08 -2.76
CA ILE A 67 -7.98 -6.57 -3.59
C ILE A 67 -7.44 -7.68 -4.47
N SER A 68 -8.18 -8.78 -4.56
CA SER A 68 -7.89 -9.90 -5.45
C SER A 68 -8.84 -9.86 -6.65
N ARG A 69 -8.33 -10.27 -7.80
CA ARG A 69 -9.15 -10.42 -9.02
C ARG A 69 -10.38 -11.27 -8.71
N GLY A 70 -11.55 -10.79 -9.12
CA GLY A 70 -12.82 -11.47 -8.90
C GLY A 70 -13.48 -11.13 -7.57
N GLN A 71 -12.80 -10.39 -6.71
CA GLN A 71 -13.37 -9.98 -5.42
C GLN A 71 -14.46 -8.95 -5.61
N SER A 72 -15.53 -9.05 -4.79
CA SER A 72 -16.57 -8.03 -4.72
C SER A 72 -16.02 -6.81 -3.97
N VAL A 73 -16.19 -5.64 -4.56
CA VAL A 73 -15.70 -4.38 -3.99
C VAL A 73 -16.81 -3.33 -4.01
N ASN A 74 -16.70 -2.35 -3.12
CA ASN A 74 -17.56 -1.17 -3.14
C ASN A 74 -16.95 -0.13 -4.07
N ILE A 75 -17.76 0.38 -5.00
CA ILE A 75 -17.38 1.45 -5.91
C ILE A 75 -18.06 2.71 -5.42
N THR A 76 -17.29 3.73 -5.08
CA THR A 76 -17.83 5.01 -4.59
C THR A 76 -17.59 6.08 -5.64
N SER A 77 -18.65 6.80 -6.00
CA SER A 77 -18.61 7.90 -6.95
C SER A 77 -19.15 9.15 -6.27
N ARG A 78 -18.50 10.28 -6.51
CA ARG A 78 -18.95 11.57 -6.00
C ARG A 78 -19.34 12.46 -7.16
N ALA A 79 -20.53 13.03 -7.08
CA ALA A 79 -21.02 13.96 -8.10
C ALA A 79 -21.83 15.05 -7.40
N GLY A 80 -21.37 16.31 -7.45
CA GLY A 80 -22.09 17.47 -6.94
C GLY A 80 -22.54 17.36 -5.49
N GLY A 81 -21.68 16.86 -4.60
CA GLY A 81 -22.02 16.68 -3.19
C GLY A 81 -22.77 15.39 -2.88
N LEU A 82 -23.18 14.64 -3.90
CA LEU A 82 -23.82 13.34 -3.75
C LEU A 82 -22.77 12.25 -3.77
N ILE A 83 -22.87 11.30 -2.84
CA ILE A 83 -22.03 10.12 -2.79
C ILE A 83 -22.88 8.90 -3.13
N VAL A 84 -22.48 8.17 -4.17
CA VAL A 84 -23.17 6.97 -4.61
C VAL A 84 -22.22 5.78 -4.45
N THR A 85 -22.68 4.73 -3.77
CA THR A 85 -21.92 3.51 -3.58
C THR A 85 -22.60 2.36 -4.31
N MET A 86 -21.83 1.63 -5.10
CA MET A 86 -22.31 0.49 -5.90
C MET A 86 -21.42 -0.72 -5.64
N LYS A 87 -21.93 -1.91 -5.95
CA LYS A 87 -21.13 -3.13 -5.90
C LYS A 87 -20.52 -3.40 -7.25
N GLY A 88 -19.27 -3.85 -7.24
CA GLY A 88 -18.58 -4.25 -8.45
C GLY A 88 -17.67 -5.44 -8.21
N LYS A 89 -17.12 -5.97 -9.29
CA LYS A 89 -16.17 -7.06 -9.24
C LYS A 89 -14.83 -6.55 -9.74
N ALA A 90 -13.78 -6.80 -8.98
CA ALA A 90 -12.42 -6.41 -9.37
C ALA A 90 -11.95 -7.24 -10.57
N LEU A 91 -11.37 -6.57 -11.55
CA LEU A 91 -10.88 -7.24 -12.78
C LEU A 91 -9.40 -7.57 -12.73
N ALA A 92 -8.71 -7.18 -11.63
CA ALA A 92 -7.30 -7.47 -11.39
C ALA A 92 -7.01 -7.40 -9.90
N ASN A 93 -5.83 -7.86 -9.52
CA ASN A 93 -5.31 -7.65 -8.17
C ASN A 93 -4.89 -6.19 -8.01
N ALA A 94 -5.01 -5.65 -6.81
CA ALA A 94 -4.66 -4.25 -6.57
C ALA A 94 -4.21 -3.98 -5.15
N ARG A 95 -3.42 -2.92 -5.00
CA ARG A 95 -2.95 -2.37 -3.73
C ARG A 95 -3.53 -0.98 -3.54
N ALA A 96 -3.44 -0.45 -2.32
CA ALA A 96 -3.85 0.93 -2.07
C ALA A 96 -3.12 1.88 -3.02
N GLY A 97 -3.84 2.83 -3.60
CA GLY A 97 -3.31 3.81 -4.54
C GLY A 97 -3.27 3.36 -5.99
N ASP A 98 -3.48 2.08 -6.27
CA ASP A 98 -3.51 1.57 -7.65
C ASP A 98 -4.77 2.04 -8.38
N ARG A 99 -4.65 2.21 -9.69
CA ARG A 99 -5.82 2.31 -10.58
C ARG A 99 -6.32 0.90 -10.85
N LEU A 100 -7.63 0.70 -10.78
CA LEU A 100 -8.22 -0.61 -10.92
C LEU A 100 -9.48 -0.54 -11.79
N TRP A 101 -9.56 -1.41 -12.78
CA TRP A 101 -10.79 -1.62 -13.53
C TRP A 101 -11.71 -2.55 -12.75
N VAL A 102 -12.96 -2.17 -12.62
CA VAL A 102 -13.99 -2.94 -11.95
C VAL A 102 -15.22 -3.01 -12.84
N GLN A 103 -15.99 -4.07 -12.69
CA GLN A 103 -17.23 -4.24 -13.42
C GLN A 103 -18.42 -4.03 -12.48
N ASN A 104 -19.25 -3.05 -12.78
CA ASN A 104 -20.46 -2.79 -12.01
C ASN A 104 -21.41 -3.98 -12.13
N GLN A 105 -21.85 -4.53 -11.01
CA GLN A 105 -22.69 -5.72 -11.00
C GLN A 105 -24.10 -5.46 -11.54
N SER A 106 -24.60 -4.23 -11.44
CA SER A 106 -25.95 -3.88 -11.90
C SER A 106 -25.99 -3.62 -13.40
N SER A 107 -25.00 -2.87 -13.92
CA SER A 107 -25.00 -2.43 -15.31
C SER A 107 -24.10 -3.26 -16.21
N ASN A 108 -23.22 -4.10 -15.65
CA ASN A 108 -22.16 -4.83 -16.33
C ASN A 108 -21.15 -3.91 -17.06
N LYS A 109 -21.20 -2.62 -16.80
CA LYS A 109 -20.24 -1.68 -17.37
C LYS A 109 -18.94 -1.72 -16.57
N ARG A 110 -17.84 -1.50 -17.29
CA ARG A 110 -16.52 -1.41 -16.67
C ARG A 110 -16.18 0.04 -16.39
N VAL A 111 -15.66 0.31 -15.21
CA VAL A 111 -15.21 1.63 -14.79
C VAL A 111 -13.86 1.50 -14.12
N GLU A 112 -13.06 2.57 -14.17
CA GLU A 112 -11.76 2.60 -13.53
C GLU A 112 -11.77 3.60 -12.38
N GLY A 113 -11.18 3.21 -11.27
CA GLY A 113 -11.05 4.08 -10.12
C GLY A 113 -9.76 3.84 -9.37
N GLU A 114 -9.56 4.59 -8.31
CA GLU A 114 -8.40 4.46 -7.44
C GLU A 114 -8.76 3.62 -6.22
N VAL A 115 -7.89 2.68 -5.86
CA VAL A 115 -8.07 1.83 -4.69
C VAL A 115 -7.71 2.62 -3.45
N THR A 116 -8.65 2.72 -2.51
CA THR A 116 -8.44 3.40 -1.23
C THR A 116 -7.73 2.48 -0.25
N PRO A 117 -7.13 3.03 0.83
CA PRO A 117 -6.52 2.21 1.88
C PRO A 117 -7.49 1.22 2.54
N GLU A 118 -8.78 1.49 2.48
CA GLU A 118 -9.83 0.62 3.04
C GLU A 118 -10.25 -0.50 2.07
N GLY A 119 -9.69 -0.53 0.86
CA GLY A 119 -10.04 -1.55 -0.14
C GLY A 119 -11.28 -1.24 -0.94
N GLU A 120 -11.68 0.01 -1.01
CA GLU A 120 -12.77 0.48 -1.87
C GLU A 120 -12.20 1.05 -3.16
N VAL A 121 -13.05 1.25 -4.16
CA VAL A 121 -12.66 1.87 -5.43
C VAL A 121 -13.36 3.20 -5.57
N LEU A 122 -12.60 4.27 -5.66
CA LEU A 122 -13.10 5.64 -5.75
C LEU A 122 -13.04 6.12 -7.19
N ILE A 123 -14.19 6.50 -7.72
CA ILE A 123 -14.32 7.11 -9.05
C ILE A 123 -14.49 8.62 -8.86
N GLN A 124 -13.63 9.36 -9.52
CA GLN A 124 -13.66 10.82 -9.46
C GLN A 124 -14.17 11.41 -10.76
#